data_1c94508bd0f1e1dcbe43fcf831f20a5f
#
_entry.id   1c94508bd0f1e1dcbe43fcf831f20a5f
#
_cell.length_a   1.000
_cell.length_b   1.000
_cell.length_c   1.000
_cell.angle_alpha   90.00
_cell.angle_beta   90.00
_cell.angle_gamma   90.00
#
_symmetry.space_group_name_H-M   'P 1'
#
loop_
_entity.id
_entity.type
_entity.pdbx_description
1 polymer ?
#
loop_
_entity_poly.entity_id
_entity_poly.type
_entity_poly.pdbx_seq_one_letter_code
_entity_poly.pdbx_strand_id
1 'polypeptide(L)'
;MRRITPVVLALLLAACSSGSPPSTVRMPDGVREHAYVMGVETVDNGSYVVIVDRAQFLTGDEANRAAVEEGFINEGETVPGGYYIVNDISELEELRLDPGAPVALNVCLDDGECDVPTGVSATLWVDMLNGDIPDGQLDGFKWYVGGNLPYTLILNGEMIVGIEEQYLP
;
A
#
# COMPACT_ATOMS: atom_id res chain seq x y z
N MET A 1 -56.70 49.22 -8.13
CA MET A 1 -56.27 47.83 -8.42
C MET A 1 -54.74 47.80 -8.49
N ARG A 2 -54.06 47.34 -7.39
CA ARG A 2 -52.60 47.21 -7.36
C ARG A 2 -52.27 45.76 -7.69
N ARG A 3 -51.47 45.54 -8.77
CA ARG A 3 -50.95 44.22 -9.18
C ARG A 3 -49.72 43.94 -8.35
N ILE A 4 -49.74 42.83 -7.59
CA ILE A 4 -48.59 42.29 -6.85
C ILE A 4 -47.91 41.29 -7.76
N THR A 5 -46.66 41.57 -8.12
CA THR A 5 -45.81 40.66 -8.89
C THR A 5 -45.07 39.75 -7.93
N PRO A 6 -45.13 38.42 -8.02
CA PRO A 6 -44.36 37.57 -7.17
C PRO A 6 -42.89 37.54 -7.64
N VAL A 7 -41.99 37.83 -6.71
CA VAL A 7 -40.53 37.62 -6.89
C VAL A 7 -40.25 36.16 -6.63
N VAL A 8 -39.85 35.44 -7.66
CA VAL A 8 -39.37 34.07 -7.58
C VAL A 8 -37.90 34.12 -7.12
N LEU A 9 -37.66 33.77 -5.89
CA LEU A 9 -36.31 33.60 -5.32
C LEU A 9 -35.78 32.24 -5.78
N ALA A 10 -34.87 32.24 -6.76
CA ALA A 10 -34.15 31.07 -7.21
C ALA A 10 -33.07 30.75 -6.17
N LEU A 11 -33.24 29.70 -5.37
CA LEU A 11 -32.17 29.13 -4.56
C LEU A 11 -31.17 28.39 -5.48
N LEU A 12 -30.01 28.98 -5.68
CA LEU A 12 -28.83 28.26 -6.21
C LEU A 12 -28.31 27.30 -5.16
N LEU A 13 -28.64 26.03 -5.30
CA LEU A 13 -27.98 24.94 -4.58
C LEU A 13 -26.57 24.81 -5.15
N ALA A 14 -25.58 25.31 -4.41
CA ALA A 14 -24.19 24.99 -4.66
C ALA A 14 -24.01 23.49 -4.44
N ALA A 15 -23.83 22.75 -5.54
CA ALA A 15 -23.41 21.36 -5.49
C ALA A 15 -21.97 21.35 -4.94
N CYS A 16 -21.82 21.00 -3.66
CA CYS A 16 -20.53 20.55 -3.16
C CYS A 16 -20.11 19.35 -4.00
N SER A 17 -19.05 19.49 -4.77
CA SER A 17 -18.39 18.37 -5.42
C SER A 17 -17.86 17.47 -4.30
N SER A 18 -18.64 16.45 -3.95
CA SER A 18 -18.15 15.36 -3.14
C SER A 18 -16.98 14.71 -3.89
N GLY A 19 -15.77 14.89 -3.39
CA GLY A 19 -14.62 14.14 -3.85
C GLY A 19 -15.01 12.66 -3.86
N SER A 20 -14.73 11.98 -4.96
CA SER A 20 -14.98 10.55 -5.06
C SER A 20 -14.21 9.87 -3.93
N PRO A 21 -14.83 8.93 -3.20
CA PRO A 21 -14.10 8.16 -2.21
C PRO A 21 -12.90 7.49 -2.87
N PRO A 22 -11.78 7.32 -2.16
CA PRO A 22 -10.60 6.65 -2.69
C PRO A 22 -11.03 5.30 -3.28
N SER A 23 -10.62 5.06 -4.51
CA SER A 23 -10.98 3.82 -5.22
C SER A 23 -10.36 2.65 -4.48
N THR A 24 -11.18 1.80 -3.91
CA THR A 24 -10.71 0.54 -3.34
C THR A 24 -10.04 -0.26 -4.46
N VAL A 25 -8.75 -0.42 -4.40
CA VAL A 25 -7.99 -1.21 -5.37
C VAL A 25 -8.42 -2.66 -5.24
N ARG A 26 -8.94 -3.24 -6.33
CA ARG A 26 -9.27 -4.67 -6.34
C ARG A 26 -8.01 -5.46 -6.65
N MET A 27 -7.55 -6.21 -5.68
CA MET A 27 -6.43 -7.13 -5.86
C MET A 27 -6.84 -8.40 -6.58
N PRO A 28 -5.97 -8.97 -7.43
CA PRO A 28 -6.20 -10.26 -8.08
C PRO A 28 -6.20 -11.41 -7.09
N ASP A 29 -6.72 -12.56 -7.53
CA ASP A 29 -6.54 -13.81 -6.81
C ASP A 29 -5.11 -14.32 -6.98
N GLY A 30 -4.53 -14.90 -5.93
CA GLY A 30 -3.16 -15.42 -5.94
C GLY A 30 -2.71 -15.87 -4.55
N VAL A 31 -1.49 -16.40 -4.49
CA VAL A 31 -0.84 -16.73 -3.22
C VAL A 31 -0.35 -15.42 -2.59
N ARG A 32 -0.68 -15.20 -1.31
CA ARG A 32 -0.24 -14.02 -0.57
C ARG A 32 0.98 -14.35 0.26
N GLU A 33 2.04 -13.58 0.07
CA GLU A 33 3.28 -13.73 0.81
C GLU A 33 3.77 -12.36 1.26
N HIS A 34 4.45 -12.32 2.39
CA HIS A 34 5.03 -11.08 2.91
C HIS A 34 6.52 -11.04 2.59
N ALA A 35 6.99 -9.88 2.15
CA ALA A 35 8.39 -9.66 1.86
C ALA A 35 8.78 -8.19 2.01
N TYR A 36 10.04 -7.96 2.34
CA TYR A 36 10.66 -6.65 2.17
C TYR A 36 11.08 -6.49 0.72
N VAL A 37 10.83 -5.33 0.15
CA VAL A 37 11.33 -4.98 -1.18
C VAL A 37 12.70 -4.33 -1.02
N MET A 38 13.73 -5.03 -1.48
CA MET A 38 15.13 -4.62 -1.36
C MET A 38 15.60 -3.81 -2.56
N GLY A 39 14.91 -3.92 -3.70
CA GLY A 39 15.19 -3.17 -4.91
C GLY A 39 14.28 -3.56 -6.07
N VAL A 40 14.29 -2.75 -7.10
CA VAL A 40 13.60 -3.01 -8.36
C VAL A 40 14.53 -2.70 -9.51
N GLU A 41 14.63 -3.62 -10.45
CA GLU A 41 15.43 -3.46 -11.68
C GLU A 41 14.51 -3.44 -12.91
N THR A 42 14.77 -2.51 -13.81
CA THR A 42 14.16 -2.53 -15.13
C THR A 42 15.00 -3.42 -16.03
N VAL A 43 14.38 -4.46 -16.57
CA VAL A 43 15.03 -5.37 -17.52
C VAL A 43 14.59 -5.08 -18.94
N ASP A 44 15.18 -5.77 -19.91
CA ASP A 44 14.88 -5.60 -21.33
C ASP A 44 13.36 -5.66 -21.59
N ASN A 45 12.90 -4.82 -22.52
CA ASN A 45 11.48 -4.67 -22.90
C ASN A 45 10.55 -3.97 -21.90
N GLY A 46 11.07 -3.24 -20.89
CA GLY A 46 10.25 -2.52 -19.90
C GLY A 46 9.53 -3.43 -18.91
N SER A 47 10.03 -4.65 -18.72
CA SER A 47 9.62 -5.53 -17.62
C SER A 47 10.40 -5.18 -16.37
N TYR A 48 9.86 -5.54 -15.21
CA TYR A 48 10.48 -5.28 -13.92
C TYR A 48 10.81 -6.59 -13.20
N VAL A 49 11.95 -6.59 -12.52
CA VAL A 49 12.34 -7.61 -11.54
C VAL A 49 12.41 -6.95 -10.18
N VAL A 50 11.70 -7.50 -9.21
CA VAL A 50 11.69 -7.05 -7.83
C VAL A 50 12.57 -7.96 -7.01
N ILE A 51 13.56 -7.39 -6.34
CA ILE A 51 14.42 -8.11 -5.41
C ILE A 51 13.76 -8.07 -4.05
N VAL A 52 13.43 -9.22 -3.51
CA VAL A 52 12.69 -9.36 -2.26
C VAL A 52 13.44 -10.18 -1.23
N ASP A 53 13.17 -9.89 0.04
CA ASP A 53 13.57 -10.67 1.20
C ASP A 53 12.30 -11.15 1.91
N ARG A 54 12.03 -12.46 1.85
CA ARG A 54 10.78 -13.02 2.37
C ARG A 54 10.72 -12.93 3.88
N ALA A 55 9.53 -12.59 4.39
CA ALA A 55 9.28 -12.51 5.82
C ALA A 55 7.93 -13.17 6.16
N GLN A 56 7.75 -13.57 7.41
CA GLN A 56 6.47 -13.98 7.93
C GLN A 56 5.88 -12.83 8.75
N PHE A 57 4.70 -12.39 8.38
CA PHE A 57 3.94 -11.42 9.14
C PHE A 57 2.90 -12.14 9.99
N LEU A 58 3.17 -12.23 11.28
CA LEU A 58 2.36 -12.99 12.25
C LEU A 58 1.50 -12.04 13.07
N THR A 59 0.30 -12.48 13.45
CA THR A 59 -0.61 -11.72 14.31
C THR A 59 -1.19 -12.60 15.43
N GLY A 60 -1.72 -11.96 16.49
CA GLY A 60 -2.39 -12.66 17.59
C GLY A 60 -1.48 -13.66 18.31
N ASP A 61 -2.02 -14.85 18.56
CA ASP A 61 -1.31 -15.89 19.34
C ASP A 61 -0.05 -16.43 18.62
N GLU A 62 -0.03 -16.42 17.29
CA GLU A 62 1.15 -16.84 16.52
C GLU A 62 2.29 -15.83 16.67
N ALA A 63 1.97 -14.54 16.63
CA ALA A 63 2.94 -13.48 16.88
C ALA A 63 3.53 -13.56 18.28
N ASN A 64 2.68 -13.76 19.30
CA ASN A 64 3.13 -13.88 20.69
C ASN A 64 4.05 -15.09 20.87
N ARG A 65 3.68 -16.24 20.29
CA ARG A 65 4.49 -17.46 20.37
C ARG A 65 5.86 -17.27 19.73
N ALA A 66 5.91 -16.75 18.50
CA ALA A 66 7.17 -16.51 17.82
C ALA A 66 8.06 -15.52 18.59
N ALA A 67 7.48 -14.45 19.11
CA ALA A 67 8.21 -13.46 19.89
C ALA A 67 8.76 -14.01 21.22
N VAL A 68 8.07 -14.96 21.84
CA VAL A 68 8.59 -15.69 23.03
C VAL A 68 9.73 -16.62 22.63
N GLU A 69 9.57 -17.39 21.55
CA GLU A 69 10.59 -18.31 21.04
C GLU A 69 11.89 -17.58 20.69
N GLU A 70 11.81 -16.37 20.17
CA GLU A 70 12.99 -15.52 19.87
C GLU A 70 13.45 -14.67 21.07
N GLY A 71 12.76 -14.74 22.20
CA GLY A 71 13.14 -14.02 23.42
C GLY A 71 12.87 -12.52 23.38
N PHE A 72 12.01 -12.06 22.47
CA PHE A 72 11.60 -10.66 22.35
C PHE A 72 10.64 -10.25 23.48
N ILE A 73 9.76 -11.16 23.90
CA ILE A 73 8.85 -11.00 25.05
C ILE A 73 8.94 -12.22 25.97
N ASN A 74 8.44 -12.10 27.21
CA ASN A 74 8.34 -13.24 28.12
C ASN A 74 7.05 -14.02 27.91
N GLU A 75 7.03 -15.28 28.38
CA GLU A 75 5.82 -16.11 28.38
C GLU A 75 4.67 -15.40 29.12
N GLY A 76 3.52 -15.31 28.46
CA GLY A 76 2.32 -14.64 28.97
C GLY A 76 2.21 -13.16 28.64
N GLU A 77 3.22 -12.57 28.01
CA GLU A 77 3.16 -11.22 27.46
C GLU A 77 2.57 -11.22 26.04
N THR A 78 2.17 -10.05 25.57
CA THR A 78 1.70 -9.84 24.18
C THR A 78 2.62 -8.87 23.46
N VAL A 79 2.83 -9.13 22.16
CA VAL A 79 3.65 -8.25 21.33
C VAL A 79 3.02 -6.85 21.21
N PRO A 80 3.82 -5.79 21.33
CA PRO A 80 3.36 -4.44 21.06
C PRO A 80 2.81 -4.31 19.63
N GLY A 81 1.67 -3.63 19.45
CA GLY A 81 1.02 -3.48 18.13
C GLY A 81 0.29 -4.73 17.62
N GLY A 82 0.39 -5.88 18.32
CA GLY A 82 -0.36 -7.09 17.99
C GLY A 82 0.18 -7.88 16.79
N TYR A 83 1.37 -7.57 16.31
CA TYR A 83 2.03 -8.29 15.22
C TYR A 83 3.52 -8.56 15.53
N TYR A 84 4.08 -9.56 14.86
CA TYR A 84 5.50 -9.88 14.90
C TYR A 84 5.98 -10.30 13.52
N ILE A 85 7.18 -9.83 13.11
CA ILE A 85 7.73 -10.15 11.81
C ILE A 85 8.93 -11.05 12.03
N VAL A 86 8.88 -12.26 11.45
CA VAL A 86 9.98 -13.21 11.45
C VAL A 86 10.69 -13.12 10.10
N ASN A 87 11.99 -12.83 10.14
CA ASN A 87 12.88 -12.81 8.98
C ASN A 87 14.24 -13.37 9.36
N ASP A 88 14.26 -14.66 9.72
CA ASP A 88 15.47 -15.34 10.20
C ASP A 88 16.46 -15.69 9.10
N ILE A 89 15.96 -15.79 7.88
CA ILE A 89 16.75 -16.19 6.71
C ILE A 89 16.66 -15.07 5.69
N SER A 90 17.69 -14.23 5.65
CA SER A 90 17.82 -13.18 4.63
C SER A 90 18.36 -13.81 3.33
N GLU A 91 17.44 -14.37 2.55
CA GLU A 91 17.71 -14.87 1.20
C GLU A 91 17.02 -13.98 0.18
N LEU A 92 17.82 -13.26 -0.61
CA LEU A 92 17.27 -12.42 -1.67
C LEU A 92 16.78 -13.29 -2.82
N GLU A 93 15.57 -12.98 -3.28
CA GLU A 93 14.92 -13.63 -4.40
C GLU A 93 14.53 -12.60 -5.45
N GLU A 94 14.64 -12.97 -6.72
CA GLU A 94 14.22 -12.17 -7.84
C GLU A 94 12.86 -12.64 -8.36
N LEU A 95 11.86 -11.77 -8.28
CA LEU A 95 10.50 -12.04 -8.77
C LEU A 95 10.16 -11.09 -9.93
N ARG A 96 9.49 -11.62 -10.95
CA ARG A 96 8.98 -10.79 -12.04
C ARG A 96 7.75 -10.03 -11.58
N LEU A 97 7.64 -8.76 -11.97
CA LEU A 97 6.45 -7.96 -11.75
C LEU A 97 5.65 -7.84 -13.05
N ASP A 98 4.36 -8.19 -12.99
CA ASP A 98 3.42 -7.88 -14.07
C ASP A 98 3.27 -6.35 -14.17
N PRO A 99 3.57 -5.74 -15.33
CA PRO A 99 3.39 -4.29 -15.50
C PRO A 99 1.97 -3.78 -15.26
N GLY A 100 0.98 -4.67 -15.37
CA GLY A 100 -0.44 -4.39 -15.09
C GLY A 100 -0.85 -4.68 -13.64
N ALA A 101 0.09 -5.09 -12.76
CA ALA A 101 -0.22 -5.39 -11.38
C ALA A 101 -0.78 -4.15 -10.66
N PRO A 102 -1.93 -4.23 -9.97
CA PRO A 102 -2.39 -3.20 -9.09
C PRO A 102 -1.46 -3.10 -7.86
N VAL A 103 -1.15 -1.88 -7.45
CA VAL A 103 -0.37 -1.59 -6.25
C VAL A 103 -1.22 -0.72 -5.33
N ALA A 104 -1.42 -1.15 -4.09
CA ALA A 104 -2.07 -0.37 -3.04
C ALA A 104 -1.03 0.10 -2.03
N LEU A 105 -0.93 1.40 -1.86
CA LEU A 105 -0.03 2.05 -0.91
C LEU A 105 -0.84 2.75 0.18
N ASN A 106 -0.28 2.87 1.37
CA ASN A 106 -0.82 3.71 2.43
C ASN A 106 -0.16 5.08 2.35
N VAL A 107 -0.95 6.11 2.10
CA VAL A 107 -0.44 7.47 1.88
C VAL A 107 -1.01 8.43 2.90
N CYS A 108 -0.36 9.60 3.06
CA CYS A 108 -0.94 10.73 3.75
C CYS A 108 -1.45 11.74 2.72
N LEU A 109 -2.68 12.18 2.88
CA LEU A 109 -3.27 13.24 2.07
C LEU A 109 -2.76 14.61 2.50
N ASP A 110 -2.90 15.61 1.63
CA ASP A 110 -2.45 16.99 1.91
C ASP A 110 -3.20 17.65 3.08
N ASP A 111 -4.39 17.19 3.41
CA ASP A 111 -5.19 17.62 4.58
C ASP A 111 -4.71 17.01 5.91
N GLY A 112 -3.74 16.09 5.86
CA GLY A 112 -3.11 15.47 7.00
C GLY A 112 -3.72 14.13 7.42
N GLU A 113 -4.73 13.60 6.70
CA GLU A 113 -5.20 12.24 6.89
C GLU A 113 -4.14 11.26 6.35
N CYS A 114 -3.71 10.33 7.19
CA CYS A 114 -2.72 9.30 6.85
C CYS A 114 -3.37 7.92 6.83
N ASP A 115 -2.61 6.93 6.32
CA ASP A 115 -3.03 5.54 6.19
C ASP A 115 -4.21 5.34 5.22
N VAL A 116 -4.27 6.21 4.21
CA VAL A 116 -5.30 6.13 3.17
C VAL A 116 -4.86 5.16 2.08
N PRO A 117 -5.56 4.02 1.90
CA PRO A 117 -5.23 3.09 0.84
C PRO A 117 -5.41 3.73 -0.54
N THR A 118 -4.34 3.87 -1.28
CA THR A 118 -4.33 4.53 -2.58
C THR A 118 -3.75 3.62 -3.65
N GLY A 119 -4.48 3.45 -4.76
CA GLY A 119 -4.03 2.67 -5.90
C GLY A 119 -3.08 3.44 -6.80
N VAL A 120 -1.95 2.83 -7.12
CA VAL A 120 -1.01 3.34 -8.11
C VAL A 120 -0.70 2.26 -9.14
N SER A 121 -0.15 2.64 -10.30
CA SER A 121 0.34 1.65 -11.26
C SER A 121 1.66 1.04 -10.79
N ALA A 122 1.97 -0.17 -11.26
CA ALA A 122 3.27 -0.80 -11.02
C ALA A 122 4.43 0.08 -11.49
N THR A 123 4.29 0.75 -12.65
CA THR A 123 5.30 1.68 -13.16
C THR A 123 5.55 2.84 -12.20
N LEU A 124 4.48 3.51 -11.75
CA LEU A 124 4.63 4.62 -10.80
C LEU A 124 5.27 4.16 -9.49
N TRP A 125 4.87 2.99 -8.99
CA TRP A 125 5.47 2.43 -7.78
C TRP A 125 6.98 2.17 -7.94
N VAL A 126 7.40 1.65 -9.12
CA VAL A 126 8.81 1.46 -9.44
C VAL A 126 9.55 2.79 -9.51
N ASP A 127 8.97 3.80 -10.18
CA ASP A 127 9.54 5.15 -10.24
C ASP A 127 9.69 5.75 -8.82
N MET A 128 8.67 5.56 -7.97
CA MET A 128 8.70 6.01 -6.58
C MET A 128 9.82 5.35 -5.77
N LEU A 129 10.03 4.04 -5.90
CA LEU A 129 11.10 3.30 -5.22
C LEU A 129 12.49 3.76 -5.69
N ASN A 130 12.64 4.09 -6.96
CA ASN A 130 13.90 4.55 -7.54
C ASN A 130 14.13 6.06 -7.31
N GLY A 131 13.16 6.79 -6.79
CA GLY A 131 13.24 8.25 -6.61
C GLY A 131 13.01 9.05 -7.90
N ASP A 132 12.53 8.42 -8.95
CA ASP A 132 12.29 9.00 -10.27
C ASP A 132 10.81 9.37 -10.45
N ILE A 133 10.25 10.10 -9.49
CA ILE A 133 8.83 10.44 -9.49
C ILE A 133 8.56 11.54 -10.52
N PRO A 134 7.71 11.30 -11.54
CA PRO A 134 7.34 12.33 -12.49
C PRO A 134 6.58 13.49 -11.81
N ASP A 135 6.86 14.72 -12.26
CA ASP A 135 6.19 15.92 -11.75
C ASP A 135 4.65 15.79 -11.82
N GLY A 136 3.97 16.11 -10.72
CA GLY A 136 2.51 16.11 -10.62
C GLY A 136 1.85 14.74 -10.40
N GLN A 137 2.61 13.65 -10.34
CA GLN A 137 2.00 12.32 -10.11
C GLN A 137 1.67 12.03 -8.64
N LEU A 138 2.22 12.81 -7.72
CA LEU A 138 1.92 12.73 -6.29
C LEU A 138 1.13 13.96 -5.80
N ASP A 139 0.47 14.70 -6.71
CA ASP A 139 -0.36 15.83 -6.33
C ASP A 139 -1.53 15.34 -5.45
N GLY A 140 -1.61 15.88 -4.24
CA GLY A 140 -2.66 15.56 -3.28
C GLY A 140 -2.33 14.48 -2.27
N PHE A 141 -1.16 13.82 -2.35
CA PHE A 141 -0.74 12.88 -1.32
C PHE A 141 0.79 12.80 -1.15
N LYS A 142 1.20 12.35 0.03
CA LYS A 142 2.60 12.04 0.35
C LYS A 142 2.70 10.56 0.68
N TRP A 143 3.60 9.88 0.01
CA TRP A 143 3.98 8.54 0.35
C TRP A 143 5.31 8.55 1.10
N TYR A 144 5.28 7.98 2.29
CA TYR A 144 6.51 7.80 3.03
C TYR A 144 7.04 6.42 2.72
N VAL A 145 8.09 6.33 1.91
CA VAL A 145 8.83 5.07 1.73
C VAL A 145 9.32 4.65 3.11
N GLY A 146 8.49 3.91 3.79
CA GLY A 146 8.91 3.22 5.00
C GLY A 146 9.87 2.11 4.57
N GLY A 147 11.15 2.43 4.39
CA GLY A 147 12.16 1.48 3.89
C GLY A 147 12.35 0.21 4.73
N ASN A 148 11.48 -0.02 5.70
CA ASN A 148 11.48 -1.17 6.59
C ASN A 148 10.09 -1.79 6.77
N LEU A 149 9.13 -1.49 5.90
CA LEU A 149 7.81 -2.10 5.95
C LEU A 149 7.74 -3.26 4.94
N PRO A 150 7.22 -4.42 5.36
CA PRO A 150 6.96 -5.50 4.43
C PRO A 150 5.79 -5.14 3.52
N TYR A 151 5.78 -5.72 2.34
CA TYR A 151 4.66 -5.72 1.43
C TYR A 151 3.98 -7.08 1.45
N THR A 152 2.69 -7.11 1.21
CA THR A 152 1.99 -8.33 0.80
C THR A 152 2.08 -8.44 -0.71
N LEU A 153 2.83 -9.40 -1.19
CA LEU A 153 2.94 -9.75 -2.60
C LEU A 153 1.87 -10.76 -2.96
N ILE A 154 1.17 -10.54 -4.05
CA ILE A 154 0.18 -11.49 -4.59
C ILE A 154 0.83 -12.15 -5.79
N LEU A 155 1.04 -13.45 -5.68
CA LEU A 155 1.83 -14.23 -6.62
C LEU A 155 0.94 -15.16 -7.47
N ASN A 156 1.29 -15.25 -8.75
CA ASN A 156 0.85 -16.30 -9.66
C ASN A 156 2.10 -17.04 -10.18
N GLY A 157 2.46 -18.15 -9.53
CA GLY A 157 3.77 -18.77 -9.69
C GLY A 157 4.88 -17.84 -9.19
N GLU A 158 5.86 -17.53 -10.04
CA GLU A 158 6.99 -16.63 -9.75
C GLU A 158 6.73 -15.18 -10.21
N MET A 159 5.49 -14.85 -10.55
CA MET A 159 5.11 -13.51 -11.01
C MET A 159 4.30 -12.78 -9.95
N ILE A 160 4.71 -11.58 -9.62
CA ILE A 160 3.94 -10.66 -8.78
C ILE A 160 2.82 -10.06 -9.65
N VAL A 161 1.57 -10.36 -9.29
CA VAL A 161 0.36 -9.89 -9.97
C VAL A 161 -0.41 -8.83 -9.18
N GLY A 162 0.03 -8.53 -7.96
CA GLY A 162 -0.50 -7.47 -7.10
C GLY A 162 0.42 -7.20 -5.93
N ILE A 163 0.40 -5.97 -5.42
CA ILE A 163 1.22 -5.52 -4.29
C ILE A 163 0.34 -4.71 -3.34
N GLU A 164 0.39 -5.03 -2.06
CA GLU A 164 -0.24 -4.23 -1.00
C GLU A 164 0.82 -3.84 0.03
N GLU A 165 0.93 -2.55 0.31
CA GLU A 165 1.76 -2.09 1.42
C GLU A 165 1.12 -2.52 2.74
N GLN A 166 1.91 -3.15 3.61
CA GLN A 166 1.42 -3.59 4.90
C GLN A 166 1.28 -2.39 5.84
N TYR A 167 0.05 -2.16 6.32
CA TYR A 167 -0.18 -1.21 7.40
C TYR A 167 0.33 -1.80 8.72
N LEU A 168 1.12 -1.00 9.44
CA LEU A 168 1.55 -1.31 10.80
C LEU A 168 0.88 -0.32 11.76
N PRO A 169 -0.02 -0.78 12.64
CA PRO A 169 -0.76 0.08 13.57
C PRO A 169 0.12 0.73 14.66
#